data_9a49f8f59e8f7c5dc464ecac0c296664
#
_entry.id   9a49f8f59e8f7c5dc464ecac0c296664
#
_cell.length_a   1.000
_cell.length_b   1.000
_cell.length_c   1.000
_cell.angle_alpha   90.00
_cell.angle_beta   90.00
_cell.angle_gamma   90.00
#
_symmetry.space_group_name_H-M   'P 1'
#
loop_
_entity.id
_entity.type
_entity.pdbx_description
1 polymer ?
#
loop_
_entity_poly.entity_id
_entity_poly.type
_entity_poly.pdbx_seq_one_letter_code
_entity_poly.pdbx_strand_id
1 'polypeptide(L)'
;NDGQWNNQKHLYKPAEGIYVAPRAPWNAWNMWFQEPIDKMFEELIQMMIVCKGVNPNKVYLMGYSAGGDGVWRLAPRMADHFAAASMMAGHPGDVGLQNLRNLPFMIWCGAEDAAYNRNDECAKRGKEMDSLQLNCPDGYIHQTHILPQKGHWMDREDAAALPWMEKFVRNPYPDTIIWRQEDVLRDCFYWIS
;
A
#
# COMPACT_ATOMS: atom_id res chain seq x y z
N ASN A 1 19.25 -5.08 7.30
CA ASN A 1 18.37 -4.35 6.36
C ASN A 1 19.09 -3.68 5.18
N ASP A 2 20.39 -3.44 5.26
CA ASP A 2 21.13 -2.78 4.15
C ASP A 2 21.09 -3.58 2.85
N GLY A 3 21.17 -4.91 2.93
CA GLY A 3 21.04 -5.79 1.77
C GLY A 3 19.66 -5.66 1.11
N GLN A 4 18.59 -5.70 1.90
CA GLN A 4 17.23 -5.54 1.41
C GLN A 4 17.00 -4.15 0.82
N TRP A 5 17.45 -3.11 1.49
CA TRP A 5 17.34 -1.75 0.97
C TRP A 5 18.11 -1.58 -0.36
N ASN A 6 19.32 -2.13 -0.46
CA ASN A 6 20.11 -2.11 -1.69
C ASN A 6 19.40 -2.81 -2.86
N ASN A 7 18.65 -3.89 -2.59
CA ASN A 7 17.84 -4.56 -3.60
C ASN A 7 16.63 -3.71 -4.00
N GLN A 8 15.89 -3.19 -3.02
CA GLN A 8 14.63 -2.48 -3.26
C GLN A 8 14.80 -1.13 -3.96
N LYS A 9 15.86 -0.38 -3.66
CA LYS A 9 16.08 0.96 -4.24
C LYS A 9 16.25 1.00 -5.77
N HIS A 10 16.44 -0.16 -6.39
CA HIS A 10 16.57 -0.32 -7.84
C HIS A 10 15.52 -1.25 -8.45
N LEU A 11 14.62 -1.77 -7.64
CA LEU A 11 13.69 -2.82 -8.06
C LEU A 11 12.67 -2.30 -9.07
N TYR A 12 12.14 -1.10 -8.81
CA TYR A 12 11.12 -0.50 -9.66
C TYR A 12 11.61 0.81 -10.26
N LYS A 13 11.09 1.11 -11.46
CA LYS A 13 11.43 2.33 -12.18
C LYS A 13 10.16 2.88 -12.81
N PRO A 14 9.51 3.90 -12.21
CA PRO A 14 8.37 4.57 -12.80
C PRO A 14 8.78 5.26 -14.10
N ALA A 15 7.83 5.43 -15.02
CA ALA A 15 8.05 6.15 -16.27
C ALA A 15 8.30 7.64 -16.02
N GLU A 16 7.59 8.19 -15.03
CA GLU A 16 7.70 9.58 -14.59
C GLU A 16 7.72 9.65 -13.06
N GLY A 17 8.21 10.76 -12.51
CA GLY A 17 8.18 11.01 -11.08
C GLY A 17 9.43 10.57 -10.34
N ILE A 18 9.32 10.52 -9.03
CA ILE A 18 10.41 10.19 -8.10
C ILE A 18 10.09 8.88 -7.40
N TYR A 19 10.96 7.89 -7.55
CA TYR A 19 10.91 6.67 -6.77
C TYR A 19 11.74 6.81 -5.50
N VAL A 20 11.11 6.60 -4.36
CA VAL A 20 11.78 6.66 -3.06
C VAL A 20 11.70 5.28 -2.40
N ALA A 21 12.85 4.71 -2.08
CA ALA A 21 12.95 3.51 -1.25
C ALA A 21 13.57 3.90 0.10
N PRO A 22 12.76 4.18 1.12
CA PRO A 22 13.30 4.57 2.42
C PRO A 22 14.05 3.42 3.07
N ARG A 23 15.18 3.71 3.69
CA ARG A 23 15.87 2.73 4.53
C ARG A 23 15.15 2.63 5.87
N ALA A 24 14.94 1.41 6.32
CA ALA A 24 14.36 1.14 7.62
C ALA A 24 15.15 1.83 8.76
N PRO A 25 14.50 2.57 9.67
CA PRO A 25 15.18 3.21 10.80
C PRO A 25 15.91 2.23 11.71
N TRP A 26 15.39 1.03 11.89
CA TRP A 26 15.99 -0.06 12.68
C TRP A 26 15.84 -1.42 12.00
N ASN A 27 16.45 -2.44 12.57
CA ASN A 27 16.50 -3.78 12.00
C ASN A 27 15.41 -4.69 12.58
N ALA A 28 14.14 -4.44 12.19
CA ALA A 28 13.03 -5.31 12.51
C ALA A 28 12.21 -5.58 11.25
N TRP A 29 11.68 -6.79 11.09
CA TRP A 29 10.87 -7.16 9.93
C TRP A 29 9.52 -6.45 9.90
N ASN A 30 8.96 -6.16 11.09
CA ASN A 30 7.64 -5.58 11.29
C ASN A 30 7.64 -4.05 11.46
N MET A 31 8.78 -3.40 11.23
CA MET A 31 8.91 -1.98 11.53
C MET A 31 8.05 -1.07 10.65
N TRP A 32 7.76 -1.49 9.41
CA TRP A 32 7.03 -0.67 8.45
C TRP A 32 5.58 -0.35 8.83
N PHE A 33 5.01 -1.02 9.83
CA PHE A 33 3.67 -0.76 10.32
C PHE A 33 3.59 -0.35 11.81
N GLN A 34 4.73 -0.06 12.43
CA GLN A 34 4.77 0.50 13.78
C GLN A 34 4.48 2.01 13.77
N GLU A 35 3.95 2.52 14.89
CA GLU A 35 3.50 3.91 15.03
C GLU A 35 4.46 4.98 14.49
N PRO A 36 5.79 4.96 14.79
CA PRO A 36 6.68 6.01 14.34
C PRO A 36 6.79 6.14 12.81
N ILE A 37 6.37 5.12 12.08
CA ILE A 37 6.46 5.09 10.62
C ILE A 37 5.42 6.01 9.97
N ASP A 38 4.24 6.14 10.54
CA ASP A 38 3.21 7.05 10.03
C ASP A 38 3.76 8.48 9.96
N LYS A 39 4.32 8.96 11.07
CA LYS A 39 4.93 10.29 11.14
C LYS A 39 6.12 10.42 10.18
N MET A 40 6.95 9.40 10.07
CA MET A 40 8.07 9.40 9.12
C MET A 40 7.59 9.56 7.67
N PHE A 41 6.52 8.86 7.28
CA PHE A 41 5.96 8.99 5.93
C PHE A 41 5.28 10.35 5.72
N GLU A 42 4.57 10.88 6.71
CA GLU A 42 3.99 12.23 6.66
C GLU A 42 5.07 13.29 6.43
N GLU A 43 6.13 13.27 7.22
CA GLU A 43 7.26 14.19 7.09
C GLU A 43 7.99 14.03 5.74
N LEU A 44 8.17 12.79 5.28
CA LEU A 44 8.77 12.51 3.96
C LEU A 44 7.92 13.09 2.83
N ILE A 45 6.61 12.84 2.84
CA ILE A 45 5.68 13.36 1.83
C ILE A 45 5.73 14.90 1.85
N GLN A 46 5.65 15.52 3.01
CA GLN A 46 5.69 16.95 3.17
C GLN A 46 7.00 17.57 2.65
N MET A 47 8.13 16.94 3.00
CA MET A 47 9.44 17.35 2.49
C MET A 47 9.51 17.24 0.96
N MET A 48 8.97 16.17 0.38
CA MET A 48 8.97 15.98 -1.08
C MET A 48 8.08 17.01 -1.78
N ILE A 49 6.94 17.36 -1.20
CA ILE A 49 6.07 18.44 -1.73
C ILE A 49 6.82 19.77 -1.73
N VAL A 50 7.39 20.16 -0.58
CA VAL A 50 8.04 21.47 -0.40
C VAL A 50 9.35 21.58 -1.18
N CYS A 51 10.21 20.56 -1.10
CA CYS A 51 11.57 20.64 -1.63
C CYS A 51 11.70 20.15 -3.08
N LYS A 52 10.75 19.35 -3.57
CA LYS A 52 10.80 18.73 -4.90
C LYS A 52 9.60 19.06 -5.78
N GLY A 53 8.62 19.83 -5.28
CA GLY A 53 7.42 20.19 -6.03
C GLY A 53 6.52 18.99 -6.38
N VAL A 54 6.55 17.93 -5.56
CA VAL A 54 5.70 16.74 -5.76
C VAL A 54 4.24 17.16 -5.61
N ASN A 55 3.39 16.70 -6.51
CA ASN A 55 1.96 16.92 -6.41
C ASN A 55 1.40 16.07 -5.22
N PRO A 56 0.82 16.69 -4.18
CA PRO A 56 0.29 15.96 -3.02
C PRO A 56 -0.83 14.97 -3.36
N ASN A 57 -1.46 15.12 -4.52
CA ASN A 57 -2.52 14.24 -4.97
C ASN A 57 -2.02 13.13 -5.92
N LYS A 58 -0.70 12.99 -6.09
CA LYS A 58 -0.05 11.95 -6.88
C LYS A 58 1.09 11.28 -6.09
N VAL A 59 0.80 10.90 -4.86
CA VAL A 59 1.68 10.11 -4.00
C VAL A 59 1.16 8.68 -3.95
N TYR A 60 2.04 7.72 -4.17
CA TYR A 60 1.69 6.31 -4.28
C TYR A 60 2.49 5.48 -3.28
N LEU A 61 1.85 4.48 -2.69
CA LEU A 61 2.49 3.57 -1.75
C LEU A 61 2.62 2.17 -2.37
N MET A 62 3.80 1.59 -2.29
CA MET A 62 4.02 0.20 -2.69
C MET A 62 4.99 -0.49 -1.76
N GLY A 63 4.90 -1.80 -1.64
CA GLY A 63 5.82 -2.56 -0.79
C GLY A 63 5.78 -4.05 -1.07
N TYR A 64 6.94 -4.67 -0.95
CA TYR A 64 7.19 -6.07 -1.23
C TYR A 64 7.59 -6.83 0.04
N SER A 65 7.09 -8.05 0.25
CA SER A 65 7.42 -8.91 1.39
C SER A 65 7.10 -8.19 2.72
N ALA A 66 8.05 -7.98 3.61
CA ALA A 66 7.87 -7.17 4.83
C ALA A 66 7.41 -5.73 4.53
N GLY A 67 7.79 -5.16 3.38
CA GLY A 67 7.22 -3.91 2.88
C GLY A 67 5.76 -4.06 2.46
N GLY A 68 5.38 -5.22 1.94
CA GLY A 68 3.99 -5.58 1.64
C GLY A 68 3.13 -5.71 2.91
N ASP A 69 3.69 -6.31 3.98
CA ASP A 69 3.06 -6.31 5.32
C ASP A 69 2.83 -4.86 5.79
N GLY A 70 3.81 -3.98 5.56
CA GLY A 70 3.69 -2.55 5.83
C GLY A 70 2.58 -1.88 5.02
N VAL A 71 2.46 -2.17 3.72
CA VAL A 71 1.40 -1.61 2.89
C VAL A 71 0.02 -2.05 3.36
N TRP A 72 -0.17 -3.31 3.76
CA TRP A 72 -1.43 -3.77 4.33
C TRP A 72 -1.90 -2.94 5.52
N ARG A 73 -0.97 -2.43 6.34
CA ARG A 73 -1.26 -1.62 7.53
C ARG A 73 -1.33 -0.13 7.21
N LEU A 74 -0.34 0.40 6.50
CA LEU A 74 -0.24 1.83 6.20
C LEU A 74 -1.32 2.31 5.23
N ALA A 75 -1.65 1.51 4.21
CA ALA A 75 -2.63 1.93 3.21
C ALA A 75 -4.01 2.25 3.81
N PRO A 76 -4.66 1.39 4.63
CA PRO A 76 -5.92 1.75 5.26
C PRO A 76 -5.78 2.81 6.34
N ARG A 77 -4.65 2.87 7.05
CA ARG A 77 -4.41 3.80 8.14
C ARG A 77 -4.12 5.23 7.67
N MET A 78 -3.51 5.35 6.49
CA MET A 78 -3.10 6.60 5.85
C MET A 78 -3.72 6.75 4.44
N ALA A 79 -4.91 6.22 4.21
CA ALA A 79 -5.55 6.23 2.89
C ALA A 79 -5.75 7.66 2.35
N ASP A 80 -5.87 8.61 3.25
CA ASP A 80 -5.99 10.04 2.95
C ASP A 80 -4.69 10.70 2.48
N HIS A 81 -3.56 9.99 2.45
CA HIS A 81 -2.26 10.49 1.99
C HIS A 81 -1.88 10.01 0.59
N PHE A 82 -2.53 8.96 0.08
CA PHE A 82 -2.12 8.29 -1.15
C PHE A 82 -3.18 8.36 -2.25
N ALA A 83 -2.72 8.40 -3.51
CA ALA A 83 -3.57 8.33 -4.70
C ALA A 83 -3.93 6.89 -5.07
N ALA A 84 -3.03 5.95 -4.81
CA ALA A 84 -3.23 4.50 -4.92
C ALA A 84 -2.15 3.77 -4.13
N ALA A 85 -2.39 2.50 -3.81
CA ALA A 85 -1.41 1.65 -3.17
C ALA A 85 -1.36 0.25 -3.80
N SER A 86 -0.19 -0.40 -3.73
CA SER A 86 0.02 -1.76 -4.20
C SER A 86 0.79 -2.59 -3.18
N MET A 87 0.17 -3.63 -2.69
CA MET A 87 0.77 -4.64 -1.83
C MET A 87 1.31 -5.80 -2.66
N MET A 88 2.54 -6.23 -2.38
CA MET A 88 3.23 -7.28 -3.12
C MET A 88 3.81 -8.31 -2.14
N ALA A 89 3.36 -9.56 -2.24
CA ALA A 89 3.83 -10.71 -1.45
C ALA A 89 3.87 -10.46 0.07
N GLY A 90 2.94 -9.66 0.60
CA GLY A 90 2.82 -9.34 2.03
C GLY A 90 1.71 -10.12 2.71
N HIS A 91 1.76 -10.18 4.03
CA HIS A 91 0.73 -10.79 4.87
C HIS A 91 -0.15 -9.71 5.52
N PRO A 92 -1.50 -9.80 5.41
CA PRO A 92 -2.41 -8.76 5.90
C PRO A 92 -2.51 -8.71 7.44
N GLY A 93 -2.22 -9.81 8.12
CA GLY A 93 -2.56 -9.92 9.54
C GLY A 93 -4.08 -9.77 9.76
N ASP A 94 -4.45 -9.01 10.76
CA ASP A 94 -5.81 -8.74 11.20
C ASP A 94 -6.37 -7.37 10.76
N VAL A 95 -5.71 -6.71 9.80
CA VAL A 95 -6.10 -5.37 9.32
C VAL A 95 -7.50 -5.37 8.71
N GLY A 96 -8.26 -4.30 8.95
CA GLY A 96 -9.54 -4.05 8.29
C GLY A 96 -9.36 -3.33 6.95
N LEU A 97 -10.23 -3.61 5.97
CA LEU A 97 -10.13 -3.01 4.63
C LEU A 97 -11.09 -1.82 4.42
N GLN A 98 -11.92 -1.51 5.43
CA GLN A 98 -12.98 -0.50 5.30
C GLN A 98 -12.44 0.89 4.95
N ASN A 99 -11.28 1.27 5.47
CA ASN A 99 -10.66 2.56 5.22
C ASN A 99 -10.13 2.73 3.78
N LEU A 100 -10.06 1.63 3.01
CA LEU A 100 -9.64 1.65 1.60
C LEU A 100 -10.73 2.15 0.64
N ARG A 101 -11.91 2.60 1.16
CA ARG A 101 -13.02 3.02 0.30
C ARG A 101 -12.60 3.99 -0.81
N ASN A 102 -11.78 4.96 -0.49
CA ASN A 102 -11.36 6.03 -1.40
C ASN A 102 -9.91 5.86 -1.91
N LEU A 103 -9.26 4.75 -1.59
CA LEU A 103 -7.89 4.45 -2.01
C LEU A 103 -7.87 3.24 -2.96
N PRO A 104 -7.65 3.43 -4.26
CA PRO A 104 -7.41 2.32 -5.19
C PRO A 104 -6.29 1.41 -4.68
N PHE A 105 -6.57 0.10 -4.60
CA PHE A 105 -5.68 -0.86 -3.97
C PHE A 105 -5.41 -2.08 -4.85
N MET A 106 -4.15 -2.47 -4.99
CA MET A 106 -3.76 -3.63 -5.77
C MET A 106 -3.06 -4.67 -4.92
N ILE A 107 -3.45 -5.93 -5.10
CA ILE A 107 -2.90 -7.08 -4.38
C ILE A 107 -2.14 -7.94 -5.37
N TRP A 108 -0.86 -8.21 -5.10
CA TRP A 108 -0.02 -9.13 -5.84
C TRP A 108 0.53 -10.22 -4.93
N CYS A 109 0.34 -11.49 -5.31
CA CYS A 109 0.91 -12.62 -4.59
C CYS A 109 1.15 -13.79 -5.54
N GLY A 110 2.19 -14.57 -5.29
CA GLY A 110 2.38 -15.84 -5.97
C GLY A 110 1.42 -16.91 -5.43
N ALA A 111 0.82 -17.72 -6.31
CA ALA A 111 -0.06 -18.82 -5.92
C ALA A 111 0.65 -19.90 -5.06
N GLU A 112 1.97 -19.98 -5.17
CA GLU A 112 2.81 -20.92 -4.43
C GLU A 112 3.55 -20.25 -3.24
N ASP A 113 3.23 -18.99 -2.91
CA ASP A 113 3.79 -18.31 -1.71
C ASP A 113 3.06 -18.77 -0.43
N ALA A 114 3.26 -20.04 -0.09
CA ALA A 114 2.60 -20.69 1.04
C ALA A 114 3.17 -20.32 2.42
N ALA A 115 4.30 -19.62 2.47
CA ALA A 115 4.87 -19.18 3.74
C ALA A 115 3.89 -18.22 4.44
N TYR A 116 3.54 -18.52 5.69
CA TYR A 116 2.52 -17.79 6.47
C TYR A 116 1.13 -17.77 5.80
N ASN A 117 0.82 -18.69 4.90
CA ASN A 117 -0.42 -18.74 4.11
C ASN A 117 -0.67 -17.45 3.29
N ARG A 118 0.37 -16.77 2.81
CA ARG A 118 0.21 -15.50 2.10
C ARG A 118 -0.68 -15.60 0.88
N ASN A 119 -0.51 -16.67 0.08
CA ASN A 119 -1.33 -16.92 -1.10
C ASN A 119 -2.83 -16.99 -0.76
N ASP A 120 -3.20 -17.76 0.26
CA ASP A 120 -4.59 -17.93 0.67
C ASP A 120 -5.14 -16.66 1.32
N GLU A 121 -4.36 -15.99 2.18
CA GLU A 121 -4.76 -14.73 2.80
C GLU A 121 -4.91 -13.61 1.77
N CYS A 122 -4.01 -13.49 0.79
CA CYS A 122 -4.15 -12.51 -0.28
C CYS A 122 -5.40 -12.77 -1.14
N ALA A 123 -5.66 -14.04 -1.49
CA ALA A 123 -6.86 -14.42 -2.24
C ALA A 123 -8.14 -14.14 -1.45
N LYS A 124 -8.14 -14.42 -0.14
CA LYS A 124 -9.25 -14.14 0.76
C LYS A 124 -9.53 -12.63 0.86
N ARG A 125 -8.49 -11.81 1.03
CA ARG A 125 -8.61 -10.34 1.08
C ARG A 125 -9.07 -9.76 -0.26
N GLY A 126 -8.66 -10.34 -1.38
CA GLY A 126 -9.20 -9.98 -2.68
C GLY A 126 -10.72 -10.17 -2.76
N LYS A 127 -11.23 -11.33 -2.33
CA LYS A 127 -12.67 -11.59 -2.25
C LYS A 127 -13.41 -10.68 -1.27
N GLU A 128 -12.76 -10.28 -0.19
CA GLU A 128 -13.33 -9.29 0.73
C GLU A 128 -13.46 -7.92 0.05
N MET A 129 -12.47 -7.49 -0.72
CA MET A 129 -12.53 -6.27 -1.53
C MET A 129 -13.62 -6.35 -2.59
N ASP A 130 -13.77 -7.49 -3.29
CA ASP A 130 -14.88 -7.73 -4.23
C ASP A 130 -16.24 -7.50 -3.56
N SER A 131 -16.42 -8.03 -2.34
CA SER A 131 -17.66 -7.90 -1.57
C SER A 131 -17.91 -6.46 -1.12
N LEU A 132 -16.86 -5.74 -0.71
CA LEU A 132 -16.95 -4.33 -0.33
C LEU A 132 -17.34 -3.47 -1.54
N GLN A 133 -16.74 -3.71 -2.70
CA GLN A 133 -17.06 -2.99 -3.93
C GLN A 133 -18.44 -3.29 -4.44
N LEU A 134 -18.91 -4.53 -4.34
CA LEU A 134 -20.28 -4.90 -4.71
C LEU A 134 -21.33 -4.12 -3.89
N ASN A 135 -21.05 -3.92 -2.60
CA ASN A 135 -21.93 -3.17 -1.70
C ASN A 135 -21.77 -1.64 -1.81
N CYS A 136 -20.65 -1.18 -2.42
CA CYS A 136 -20.31 0.22 -2.57
C CYS A 136 -19.62 0.45 -3.93
N PRO A 137 -20.38 0.46 -5.05
CA PRO A 137 -19.83 0.44 -6.40
C PRO A 137 -18.98 1.66 -6.77
N ASP A 138 -19.13 2.77 -6.06
CA ASP A 138 -18.37 4.01 -6.22
C ASP A 138 -17.10 4.06 -5.35
N GLY A 139 -16.78 2.98 -4.63
CA GLY A 139 -15.60 2.87 -3.78
C GLY A 139 -14.87 1.54 -3.95
N TYR A 140 -13.82 1.34 -3.18
CA TYR A 140 -13.03 0.10 -3.14
C TYR A 140 -12.50 -0.36 -4.50
N ILE A 141 -12.07 0.57 -5.34
CA ILE A 141 -11.43 0.24 -6.61
C ILE A 141 -10.21 -0.63 -6.32
N HIS A 142 -10.17 -1.83 -6.86
CA HIS A 142 -9.07 -2.74 -6.60
C HIS A 142 -8.82 -3.73 -7.74
N GLN A 143 -7.65 -4.40 -7.66
CA GLN A 143 -7.33 -5.58 -8.47
C GLN A 143 -6.58 -6.59 -7.61
N THR A 144 -6.85 -7.86 -7.83
CA THR A 144 -6.16 -8.97 -7.15
C THR A 144 -5.51 -9.88 -8.18
N HIS A 145 -4.21 -10.05 -8.07
CA HIS A 145 -3.38 -10.89 -8.93
C HIS A 145 -2.72 -11.99 -8.11
N ILE A 146 -3.26 -13.19 -8.20
CA ILE A 146 -2.64 -14.41 -7.65
C ILE A 146 -1.98 -15.13 -8.82
N LEU A 147 -0.66 -15.00 -8.91
CA LEU A 147 0.10 -15.45 -10.08
C LEU A 147 0.33 -16.96 -10.05
N PRO A 148 -0.21 -17.72 -11.03
CA PRO A 148 0.04 -19.16 -11.11
C PRO A 148 1.54 -19.47 -11.24
N GLN A 149 1.98 -20.56 -10.61
CA GLN A 149 3.37 -21.05 -10.68
C GLN A 149 4.43 -20.06 -10.15
N LYS A 150 4.03 -19.04 -9.41
CA LYS A 150 4.95 -18.11 -8.72
C LYS A 150 4.91 -18.36 -7.22
N GLY A 151 6.10 -18.41 -6.63
CA GLY A 151 6.29 -18.39 -5.19
C GLY A 151 6.42 -16.97 -4.65
N HIS A 152 7.23 -16.82 -3.61
CA HIS A 152 7.47 -15.50 -3.00
C HIS A 152 8.05 -14.47 -3.98
N TRP A 153 8.89 -14.87 -4.93
CA TRP A 153 9.40 -14.03 -6.00
C TRP A 153 8.52 -14.15 -7.23
N MET A 154 7.97 -13.03 -7.69
CA MET A 154 7.00 -12.96 -8.80
C MET A 154 7.64 -12.52 -10.13
N ASP A 155 8.98 -12.63 -10.27
CA ASP A 155 9.75 -12.27 -11.48
C ASP A 155 9.50 -10.84 -11.99
N ARG A 156 9.11 -9.94 -11.09
CA ARG A 156 8.76 -8.53 -11.36
C ARG A 156 7.47 -8.35 -12.19
N GLU A 157 6.62 -9.35 -12.29
CA GLU A 157 5.31 -9.18 -12.92
C GLU A 157 4.44 -8.15 -12.16
N ASP A 158 4.66 -8.03 -10.85
CA ASP A 158 4.09 -7.02 -9.96
C ASP A 158 4.48 -5.56 -10.32
N ALA A 159 5.50 -5.36 -11.18
CA ALA A 159 5.84 -4.03 -11.70
C ALA A 159 4.70 -3.40 -12.53
N ALA A 160 3.76 -4.22 -13.02
CA ALA A 160 2.54 -3.74 -13.68
C ALA A 160 1.64 -2.89 -12.77
N ALA A 161 1.88 -2.91 -11.45
CA ALA A 161 1.22 -2.01 -10.50
C ALA A 161 1.55 -0.53 -10.77
N LEU A 162 2.76 -0.21 -11.22
CA LEU A 162 3.18 1.18 -11.48
C LEU A 162 2.25 1.90 -12.48
N PRO A 163 2.12 1.45 -13.73
CA PRO A 163 1.26 2.12 -14.71
C PRO A 163 -0.23 2.05 -14.34
N TRP A 164 -0.63 1.12 -13.45
CA TRP A 164 -1.99 1.10 -12.95
C TRP A 164 -2.21 2.18 -11.89
N MET A 165 -1.32 2.30 -10.92
CA MET A 165 -1.40 3.32 -9.87
C MET A 165 -1.36 4.75 -10.45
N GLU A 166 -0.52 5.00 -11.45
CA GLU A 166 -0.35 6.29 -12.11
C GLU A 166 -1.64 6.87 -12.72
N LYS A 167 -2.65 6.03 -12.93
CA LYS A 167 -3.98 6.46 -13.44
C LYS A 167 -4.81 7.20 -12.41
N PHE A 168 -4.48 7.10 -11.13
CA PHE A 168 -5.27 7.64 -10.04
C PHE A 168 -4.69 8.95 -9.51
N VAL A 169 -5.60 9.81 -9.12
CA VAL A 169 -5.31 11.07 -8.43
C VAL A 169 -6.15 11.09 -7.15
N ARG A 170 -5.52 11.37 -6.02
CA ARG A 170 -6.19 11.45 -4.74
C ARG A 170 -7.25 12.56 -4.75
N ASN A 171 -8.46 12.24 -4.29
CA ASN A 171 -9.46 13.24 -3.93
C ASN A 171 -9.29 13.58 -2.43
N PRO A 172 -8.85 14.79 -2.06
CA PRO A 172 -8.70 15.16 -0.65
C PRO A 172 -10.04 15.44 0.07
N TYR A 173 -11.12 15.58 -0.69
CA TYR A 173 -12.46 15.91 -0.15
C TYR A 173 -13.52 14.94 -0.71
N PRO A 174 -13.43 13.64 -0.41
CA PRO A 174 -14.42 12.69 -0.88
C PRO A 174 -15.78 12.92 -0.18
N ASP A 175 -16.88 12.72 -0.90
CA ASP A 175 -18.24 12.89 -0.35
C ASP A 175 -18.59 11.87 0.74
N THR A 176 -17.95 10.70 0.69
CA THR A 176 -18.17 9.63 1.67
C THR A 176 -16.84 9.13 2.21
N ILE A 177 -16.72 9.10 3.52
CA ILE A 177 -15.57 8.57 4.24
C ILE A 177 -16.04 7.41 5.13
N ILE A 178 -15.28 6.33 5.13
CA ILE A 178 -15.36 5.27 6.14
C ILE A 178 -14.05 5.32 6.91
N TRP A 179 -14.15 5.54 8.21
CA TRP A 179 -12.98 5.63 9.08
C TRP A 179 -13.13 4.69 10.27
N ARG A 180 -12.32 3.68 10.30
CA ARG A 180 -12.15 2.76 11.42
C ARG A 180 -10.76 2.98 12.00
N GLN A 181 -10.67 3.14 13.31
CA GLN A 181 -9.38 3.13 14.01
C GLN A 181 -8.79 1.72 13.99
N GLU A 182 -7.50 1.65 13.69
CA GLU A 182 -6.72 0.42 13.66
C GLU A 182 -5.75 0.39 14.87
N ASP A 183 -4.64 -0.31 14.75
CA ASP A 183 -3.62 -0.50 15.79
C ASP A 183 -2.87 0.80 16.17
N VAL A 184 -2.78 1.75 15.27
CA VAL A 184 -2.26 3.11 15.53
C VAL A 184 -3.38 4.11 15.42
N LEU A 185 -3.64 4.84 16.50
CA LEU A 185 -4.69 5.84 16.56
C LEU A 185 -4.29 7.09 15.79
N ARG A 186 -5.23 7.65 15.04
CA ARG A 186 -5.08 8.90 14.31
C ARG A 186 -6.13 9.90 14.74
N ASP A 187 -5.74 11.17 14.80
CA ASP A 187 -6.63 12.26 15.21
C ASP A 187 -7.44 12.82 14.04
N CYS A 188 -7.01 12.57 12.82
CA CYS A 188 -7.69 13.04 11.61
C CYS A 188 -7.61 12.03 10.48
N PHE A 189 -8.59 12.10 9.58
CA PHE A 189 -8.65 11.28 8.37
C PHE A 189 -9.42 12.02 7.28
N TYR A 190 -8.75 12.36 6.16
CA TYR A 190 -9.25 13.32 5.17
C TYR A 190 -9.54 14.69 5.82
N TRP A 191 -10.80 15.09 5.89
CA TRP A 191 -11.27 16.35 6.45
C TRP A 191 -12.04 16.17 7.78
N ILE A 192 -12.04 14.96 8.33
CA ILE A 192 -12.63 14.65 9.64
C ILE A 192 -11.53 14.71 10.70
N SER A 193 -11.82 15.37 11.85
CA SER A 193 -10.98 15.45 13.05
C SER A 193 -11.81 15.30 14.31
#